data_89f5cb279fb7a5126f8dc2cbf9c33940
#
_entry.id   89f5cb279fb7a5126f8dc2cbf9c33940
#
_cell.length_a   1.000
_cell.length_b   1.000
_cell.length_c   1.000
_cell.angle_alpha   90.00
_cell.angle_beta   90.00
_cell.angle_gamma   90.00
#
_symmetry.space_group_name_H-M   'P 1'
#
loop_
_entity.id
_entity.type
_entity.pdbx_description
1 polymer ?
#
loop_
_entity_poly.entity_id
_entity_poly.type
_entity_poly.pdbx_seq_one_letter_code
_entity_poly.pdbx_strand_id
1 'polypeptide(L)'
;MKYCIGDTVVCINVEEQNLHSNFQAFRCDESEEPQLTIDIVEEPEMTMNIQMTVGQIMLMESEEIGVFEGAMGIDLLYPKNVQLTSIAIAKGYRSAKVYVVQDAEGKWKEELFLALRDVIYLALEQNGRFVLDSSSLLVDCRGVILAADPKAEFAGICQGKQIGKILNDSANIIGIYKERLYLYGTPWCSPEAVQAERAPLGGIVFLKKSDAGAVTDLPEDKRQLLMLV
;
A
#
# COMPACT_ATOMS: atom_id res chain seq x y z
N MET A 1 -1.11 12.16 14.21
CA MET A 1 0.26 12.20 13.61
C MET A 1 0.14 12.15 12.08
N LYS A 2 1.03 12.86 11.36
CA LYS A 2 0.96 12.98 9.91
C LYS A 2 2.15 12.34 9.21
N TYR A 3 1.86 11.69 8.08
CA TYR A 3 2.81 10.94 7.28
C TYR A 3 2.64 11.30 5.80
N CYS A 4 3.74 11.45 5.07
CA CYS A 4 3.72 11.70 3.64
C CYS A 4 4.05 10.40 2.89
N ILE A 5 3.06 9.80 2.25
CA ILE A 5 3.18 8.53 1.52
C ILE A 5 2.74 8.77 0.07
N GLY A 6 3.64 8.58 -0.89
CA GLY A 6 3.36 8.83 -2.30
C GLY A 6 2.91 10.28 -2.58
N ASP A 7 3.53 11.28 -1.94
CA ASP A 7 3.13 12.70 -1.97
C ASP A 7 1.69 12.97 -1.46
N THR A 8 1.14 12.07 -0.64
CA THR A 8 -0.16 12.24 0.02
C THR A 8 0.06 12.37 1.52
N VAL A 9 -0.45 13.46 2.10
CA VAL A 9 -0.40 13.67 3.56
C VAL A 9 -1.55 12.91 4.21
N VAL A 10 -1.21 11.94 5.04
CA VAL A 10 -2.15 11.08 5.77
C VAL A 10 -2.06 11.39 7.25
N CYS A 11 -3.18 11.74 7.87
CA CYS A 11 -3.30 11.87 9.32
C CYS A 11 -3.85 10.57 9.90
N ILE A 12 -3.12 9.93 10.81
CA ILE A 12 -3.56 8.71 11.49
C ILE A 12 -3.77 9.04 12.96
N ASN A 13 -5.02 8.91 13.41
CA ASN A 13 -5.44 9.21 14.78
C ASN A 13 -5.35 7.95 15.65
N VAL A 14 -4.13 7.67 16.11
CA VAL A 14 -3.80 6.58 17.03
C VAL A 14 -2.55 6.96 17.81
N GLU A 15 -2.31 6.34 18.96
CA GLU A 15 -1.06 6.52 19.70
C GLU A 15 0.15 5.96 18.94
N GLU A 16 1.27 6.69 18.93
CA GLU A 16 2.48 6.34 18.15
C GLU A 16 3.00 4.93 18.45
N GLN A 17 2.95 4.50 19.71
CA GLN A 17 3.36 3.17 20.13
C GLN A 17 2.53 2.02 19.53
N ASN A 18 1.40 2.34 18.92
CA ASN A 18 0.50 1.41 18.28
C ASN A 18 0.70 1.33 16.76
N LEU A 19 1.50 2.23 16.19
CA LEU A 19 1.88 2.17 14.78
C LEU A 19 3.16 1.36 14.58
N HIS A 20 3.23 0.69 13.43
CA HIS A 20 4.45 0.01 13.01
C HIS A 20 5.60 1.01 12.83
N SER A 21 6.81 0.64 13.29
CA SER A 21 7.99 1.53 13.29
C SER A 21 8.36 2.07 11.90
N ASN A 22 8.03 1.35 10.83
CA ASN A 22 8.29 1.78 9.46
C ASN A 22 7.65 3.15 9.12
N PHE A 23 6.52 3.50 9.77
CA PHE A 23 5.90 4.81 9.55
C PHE A 23 6.77 5.99 9.97
N GLN A 24 7.71 5.79 10.90
CA GLN A 24 8.57 6.88 11.38
C GLN A 24 9.38 7.54 10.26
N ALA A 25 9.83 6.76 9.26
CA ALA A 25 10.57 7.28 8.11
C ALA A 25 9.72 8.22 7.23
N PHE A 26 8.39 8.11 7.28
CA PHE A 26 7.45 8.87 6.46
C PHE A 26 6.82 10.06 7.18
N ARG A 27 7.24 10.32 8.42
CA ARG A 27 6.70 11.44 9.21
C ARG A 27 6.93 12.77 8.52
N CYS A 28 5.89 13.60 8.44
CA CYS A 28 5.94 14.93 7.86
C CYS A 28 5.54 16.01 8.88
N ASP A 29 5.55 17.27 8.44
CA ASP A 29 5.24 18.41 9.29
C ASP A 29 3.76 18.38 9.72
N GLU A 30 3.51 18.56 11.00
CA GLU A 30 2.15 18.62 11.56
C GLU A 30 1.33 19.82 11.05
N SER A 31 1.98 20.83 10.47
CA SER A 31 1.32 21.99 9.86
C SER A 31 0.71 21.67 8.47
N GLU A 32 1.12 20.57 7.81
CA GLU A 32 0.57 20.19 6.51
C GLU A 32 -0.89 19.79 6.62
N GLU A 33 -1.72 20.20 5.66
CA GLU A 33 -3.13 19.82 5.63
C GLU A 33 -3.29 18.38 5.14
N PRO A 34 -3.94 17.49 5.91
CA PRO A 34 -4.08 16.08 5.51
C PRO A 34 -5.08 15.94 4.35
N GLN A 35 -4.71 15.14 3.38
CA GLN A 35 -5.57 14.73 2.27
C GLN A 35 -6.43 13.51 2.62
N LEU A 36 -5.97 12.72 3.59
CA LEU A 36 -6.69 11.58 4.15
C LEU A 36 -6.54 11.59 5.68
N THR A 37 -7.65 11.44 6.39
CA THR A 37 -7.67 11.24 7.85
C THR A 37 -8.20 9.86 8.16
N ILE A 38 -7.49 9.10 8.98
CA ILE A 38 -7.85 7.74 9.39
C ILE A 38 -8.03 7.72 10.90
N ASP A 39 -9.23 7.40 11.35
CA ASP A 39 -9.56 7.19 12.77
C ASP A 39 -9.52 5.71 13.09
N ILE A 40 -8.83 5.33 14.16
CA ILE A 40 -8.84 3.98 14.68
C ILE A 40 -9.90 3.89 15.77
N VAL A 41 -10.85 2.97 15.59
CA VAL A 41 -11.97 2.75 16.50
C VAL A 41 -11.77 1.40 17.20
N GLU A 42 -11.64 1.46 18.52
CA GLU A 42 -11.56 0.24 19.34
C GLU A 42 -12.95 -0.32 19.59
N GLU A 43 -13.14 -1.58 19.30
CA GLU A 43 -14.35 -2.32 19.63
C GLU A 43 -14.09 -3.28 20.80
N PRO A 44 -15.01 -3.38 21.78
CA PRO A 44 -14.78 -4.22 22.98
C PRO A 44 -14.82 -5.71 22.66
N GLU A 45 -15.52 -6.12 21.61
CA GLU A 45 -15.67 -7.49 21.14
C GLU A 45 -15.90 -7.48 19.63
N MET A 46 -15.69 -8.65 19.02
CA MET A 46 -15.98 -8.86 17.59
C MET A 46 -17.50 -8.77 17.36
N THR A 47 -18.02 -7.57 17.28
CA THR A 47 -19.38 -7.33 16.83
C THR A 47 -19.35 -7.21 15.31
N MET A 48 -19.69 -8.28 14.61
CA MET A 48 -20.04 -8.19 13.19
C MET A 48 -21.33 -7.35 13.06
N ASN A 49 -21.21 -6.06 13.27
CA ASN A 49 -22.26 -5.11 12.93
C ASN A 49 -22.23 -4.88 11.41
N ILE A 50 -22.45 -5.96 10.66
CA ILE A 50 -22.79 -5.88 9.25
C ILE A 50 -24.20 -5.32 9.16
N GLN A 51 -24.33 -4.05 9.39
CA GLN A 51 -25.53 -3.33 8.95
C GLN A 51 -25.34 -3.06 7.45
N MET A 52 -25.64 -4.06 6.64
CA MET A 52 -25.86 -3.82 5.22
C MET A 52 -26.96 -2.76 5.12
N THR A 53 -26.58 -1.55 4.82
CA THR A 53 -27.54 -0.47 4.60
C THR A 53 -28.23 -0.72 3.27
N VAL A 54 -29.56 -0.45 3.24
CA VAL A 54 -30.36 -0.57 2.02
C VAL A 54 -29.70 0.24 0.89
N GLY A 55 -29.37 -0.42 -0.22
CA GLY A 55 -28.77 0.21 -1.39
C GLY A 55 -27.26 0.05 -1.51
N GLN A 56 -26.60 -0.74 -0.67
CA GLN A 56 -25.22 -1.15 -0.87
C GLN A 56 -25.12 -2.20 -1.99
N ILE A 57 -24.09 -2.07 -2.81
CA ILE A 57 -23.74 -3.02 -3.89
C ILE A 57 -22.48 -3.77 -3.43
N MET A 58 -22.56 -5.08 -3.47
CA MET A 58 -21.39 -5.94 -3.24
C MET A 58 -20.50 -5.92 -4.49
N LEU A 59 -19.28 -5.41 -4.35
CA LEU A 59 -18.29 -5.36 -5.43
C LEU A 59 -17.46 -6.64 -5.49
N MET A 60 -17.12 -7.19 -4.33
CA MET A 60 -16.31 -8.40 -4.21
C MET A 60 -16.67 -9.14 -2.91
N GLU A 61 -16.65 -10.46 -2.98
CA GLU A 61 -16.78 -11.33 -1.82
C GLU A 61 -15.80 -12.49 -1.94
N SER A 62 -15.06 -12.71 -0.87
CA SER A 62 -14.23 -13.89 -0.66
C SER A 62 -14.39 -14.39 0.77
N GLU A 63 -13.75 -15.49 1.10
CA GLU A 63 -13.74 -15.97 2.49
C GLU A 63 -12.98 -15.04 3.45
N GLU A 64 -12.12 -14.18 2.93
CA GLU A 64 -11.25 -13.32 3.72
C GLU A 64 -11.72 -11.86 3.77
N ILE A 65 -12.32 -11.37 2.68
CA ILE A 65 -12.72 -9.98 2.57
C ILE A 65 -14.02 -9.84 1.77
N GLY A 66 -14.93 -9.00 2.24
CA GLY A 66 -16.08 -8.51 1.52
C GLY A 66 -15.93 -7.01 1.24
N VAL A 67 -16.19 -6.58 0.01
CA VAL A 67 -16.12 -5.18 -0.41
C VAL A 67 -17.50 -4.71 -0.84
N PHE A 68 -18.00 -3.66 -0.20
CA PHE A 68 -19.34 -3.12 -0.43
C PHE A 68 -19.24 -1.63 -0.74
N GLU A 69 -19.94 -1.19 -1.77
CA GLU A 69 -20.08 0.21 -2.11
C GLU A 69 -21.50 0.71 -1.81
N GLY A 70 -21.60 1.84 -1.16
CA GLY A 70 -22.84 2.49 -0.82
C GLY A 70 -22.82 4.01 -1.04
N ALA A 71 -23.91 4.65 -0.70
CA ALA A 71 -24.04 6.11 -0.85
C ALA A 71 -23.01 6.90 -0.03
N MET A 72 -22.53 6.32 1.08
CA MET A 72 -21.58 6.96 2.01
C MET A 72 -20.12 6.66 1.68
N GLY A 73 -19.83 5.65 0.87
CA GLY A 73 -18.48 5.25 0.50
C GLY A 73 -18.34 3.74 0.32
N ILE A 74 -17.17 3.23 0.68
CA ILE A 74 -16.81 1.81 0.57
C ILE A 74 -16.60 1.23 1.97
N ASP A 75 -17.16 0.05 2.21
CA ASP A 75 -16.94 -0.75 3.39
C ASP A 75 -16.19 -2.03 3.03
N LEU A 76 -15.09 -2.29 3.74
CA LEU A 76 -14.34 -3.53 3.69
C LEU A 76 -14.66 -4.32 4.96
N LEU A 77 -15.06 -5.59 4.82
CA LEU A 77 -15.36 -6.47 5.93
C LEU A 77 -14.38 -7.65 5.93
N TYR A 78 -13.90 -8.03 7.10
CA TYR A 78 -12.93 -9.12 7.30
C TYR A 78 -13.54 -10.23 8.16
N PRO A 79 -14.40 -11.09 7.60
CA PRO A 79 -15.25 -12.01 8.39
C PRO A 79 -14.48 -13.06 9.17
N LYS A 80 -13.25 -13.36 8.80
CA LYS A 80 -12.39 -14.35 9.49
C LYS A 80 -11.32 -13.71 10.38
N ASN A 81 -11.17 -12.39 10.33
CA ASN A 81 -10.17 -11.71 11.14
C ASN A 81 -10.76 -11.35 12.51
N VAL A 82 -10.05 -11.73 13.57
CA VAL A 82 -10.49 -11.52 14.96
C VAL A 82 -10.12 -10.12 15.46
N GLN A 83 -9.04 -9.55 14.98
CA GLN A 83 -8.50 -8.26 15.41
C GLN A 83 -8.93 -7.08 14.51
N LEU A 84 -9.16 -7.34 13.22
CA LEU A 84 -9.64 -6.35 12.26
C LEU A 84 -11.05 -6.74 11.81
N THR A 85 -12.04 -5.95 12.17
CA THR A 85 -13.45 -6.29 11.87
C THR A 85 -13.93 -5.67 10.58
N SER A 86 -13.65 -4.39 10.39
CA SER A 86 -14.06 -3.66 9.19
C SER A 86 -13.27 -2.36 8.98
N ILE A 87 -13.37 -1.84 7.76
CA ILE A 87 -12.89 -0.52 7.40
C ILE A 87 -14.03 0.20 6.67
N ALA A 88 -14.34 1.42 7.10
CA ALA A 88 -15.30 2.29 6.41
C ALA A 88 -14.55 3.47 5.78
N ILE A 89 -14.59 3.59 4.46
CA ILE A 89 -13.94 4.67 3.70
C ILE A 89 -15.03 5.58 3.17
N ALA A 90 -15.01 6.84 3.58
CA ALA A 90 -15.99 7.82 3.13
C ALA A 90 -15.85 8.12 1.62
N LYS A 91 -16.97 8.48 1.00
CA LYS A 91 -17.02 8.92 -0.39
C LYS A 91 -16.02 10.06 -0.63
N GLY A 92 -15.21 9.93 -1.66
CA GLY A 92 -14.12 10.88 -1.98
C GLY A 92 -12.81 10.58 -1.27
N TYR A 93 -12.73 9.50 -0.49
CA TYR A 93 -11.48 8.93 0.06
C TYR A 93 -10.66 9.91 0.93
N ARG A 94 -11.34 10.86 1.59
CA ARG A 94 -10.69 11.85 2.48
C ARG A 94 -10.72 11.48 3.94
N SER A 95 -11.55 10.54 4.32
CA SER A 95 -11.62 10.02 5.67
C SER A 95 -11.95 8.54 5.68
N ALA A 96 -11.41 7.82 6.65
CA ALA A 96 -11.69 6.41 6.87
C ALA A 96 -11.75 6.12 8.38
N LYS A 97 -12.44 5.05 8.72
CA LYS A 97 -12.44 4.46 10.07
C LYS A 97 -12.01 3.01 9.96
N VAL A 98 -11.05 2.63 10.78
CA VAL A 98 -10.58 1.25 10.91
C VAL A 98 -11.03 0.72 12.26
N TYR A 99 -11.82 -0.34 12.26
CA TYR A 99 -12.39 -0.93 13.47
C TYR A 99 -11.56 -2.14 13.88
N VAL A 100 -10.97 -2.07 15.07
CA VAL A 100 -10.06 -3.09 15.60
C VAL A 100 -10.51 -3.58 16.97
N VAL A 101 -10.25 -4.86 17.26
CA VAL A 101 -10.38 -5.45 18.59
C VAL A 101 -8.97 -5.65 19.13
N GLN A 102 -8.64 -4.95 20.20
CA GLN A 102 -7.32 -5.06 20.83
C GLN A 102 -7.20 -6.38 21.58
N ASP A 103 -6.07 -7.03 21.44
CA ASP A 103 -5.70 -8.20 22.22
C ASP A 103 -4.47 -7.92 23.11
N ALA A 104 -4.30 -8.68 24.18
CA ALA A 104 -3.21 -8.54 25.12
C ALA A 104 -1.83 -8.89 24.51
N GLU A 105 -1.81 -9.64 23.41
CA GLU A 105 -0.59 -10.07 22.73
C GLU A 105 -0.11 -9.04 21.70
N GLY A 106 -0.96 -8.06 21.37
CA GLY A 106 -0.65 -6.98 20.42
C GLY A 106 -0.71 -7.36 18.95
N LYS A 107 -1.31 -8.50 18.61
CA LYS A 107 -1.49 -8.96 17.21
C LYS A 107 -2.31 -7.98 16.38
N TRP A 108 -3.25 -7.28 17.01
CA TRP A 108 -4.06 -6.25 16.35
C TRP A 108 -3.21 -5.16 15.69
N LYS A 109 -1.97 -4.92 16.12
CA LYS A 109 -1.08 -3.91 15.53
C LYS A 109 -0.58 -4.34 14.15
N GLU A 110 -0.34 -5.63 13.95
CA GLU A 110 0.02 -6.18 12.64
C GLU A 110 -1.17 -6.07 11.67
N GLU A 111 -2.37 -6.41 12.15
CA GLU A 111 -3.58 -6.26 11.37
C GLU A 111 -3.89 -4.79 11.04
N LEU A 112 -3.69 -3.88 12.01
CA LEU A 112 -3.79 -2.45 11.78
C LEU A 112 -2.80 -1.98 10.70
N PHE A 113 -1.56 -2.48 10.72
CA PHE A 113 -0.56 -2.13 9.71
C PHE A 113 -1.01 -2.51 8.29
N LEU A 114 -1.62 -3.67 8.12
CA LEU A 114 -2.19 -4.13 6.85
C LEU A 114 -3.46 -3.34 6.48
N ALA A 115 -4.34 -3.08 7.45
CA ALA A 115 -5.54 -2.28 7.23
C ALA A 115 -5.21 -0.86 6.74
N LEU A 116 -4.21 -0.22 7.34
CA LEU A 116 -3.72 1.09 6.91
C LEU A 116 -3.19 1.06 5.47
N ARG A 117 -2.56 -0.05 5.04
CA ARG A 117 -2.14 -0.26 3.66
C ARG A 117 -3.35 -0.18 2.73
N ASP A 118 -4.36 -0.98 3.00
CA ASP A 118 -5.53 -1.10 2.13
C ASP A 118 -6.26 0.24 1.98
N VAL A 119 -6.45 0.98 3.08
CA VAL A 119 -7.05 2.33 3.06
C VAL A 119 -6.22 3.31 2.24
N ILE A 120 -4.92 3.37 2.51
CA ILE A 120 -4.03 4.35 1.89
C ILE A 120 -3.88 4.04 0.40
N TYR A 121 -3.77 2.77 0.01
CA TYR A 121 -3.66 2.37 -1.39
C TYR A 121 -4.91 2.76 -2.18
N LEU A 122 -6.11 2.48 -1.66
CA LEU A 122 -7.35 2.90 -2.29
C LEU A 122 -7.44 4.42 -2.45
N ALA A 123 -7.01 5.18 -1.45
CA ALA A 123 -6.98 6.63 -1.54
C ALA A 123 -5.94 7.15 -2.55
N LEU A 124 -4.79 6.50 -2.66
CA LEU A 124 -3.76 6.82 -3.64
C LEU A 124 -4.22 6.55 -5.08
N GLU A 125 -4.88 5.43 -5.32
CA GLU A 125 -5.43 5.08 -6.64
C GLU A 125 -6.46 6.11 -7.10
N GLN A 126 -7.33 6.58 -6.23
CA GLN A 126 -8.28 7.64 -6.54
C GLN A 126 -7.60 8.98 -6.88
N ASN A 127 -6.38 9.17 -6.42
CA ASN A 127 -5.56 10.34 -6.72
C ASN A 127 -4.59 10.10 -7.91
N GLY A 128 -4.84 9.09 -8.74
CA GLY A 128 -4.08 8.79 -9.95
C GLY A 128 -2.69 8.23 -9.70
N ARG A 129 -2.52 7.52 -8.61
CA ARG A 129 -1.30 6.76 -8.30
C ARG A 129 -1.57 5.27 -8.43
N PHE A 130 -0.56 4.53 -8.83
CA PHE A 130 -0.64 3.08 -8.95
C PHE A 130 0.19 2.43 -7.84
N VAL A 131 -0.34 1.36 -7.29
CA VAL A 131 0.39 0.50 -6.38
C VAL A 131 0.72 -0.80 -7.09
N LEU A 132 1.98 -1.21 -7.05
CA LEU A 132 2.44 -2.43 -7.70
C LEU A 132 3.23 -3.28 -6.70
N ASP A 133 2.78 -4.52 -6.50
CA ASP A 133 3.54 -5.52 -5.75
C ASP A 133 4.81 -5.86 -6.53
N SER A 134 5.94 -5.39 -6.03
CA SER A 134 7.22 -5.48 -6.72
C SER A 134 8.35 -5.03 -5.81
N SER A 135 9.56 -5.46 -6.14
CA SER A 135 10.76 -4.85 -5.56
C SER A 135 11.25 -3.69 -6.41
N SER A 136 11.97 -2.76 -5.83
CA SER A 136 12.57 -1.66 -6.56
C SER A 136 13.94 -1.26 -6.06
N LEU A 137 14.74 -0.74 -6.98
CA LEU A 137 16.11 -0.32 -6.76
C LEU A 137 16.31 1.12 -7.22
N LEU A 138 17.19 1.83 -6.54
CA LEU A 138 17.78 3.08 -7.02
C LEU A 138 19.09 2.77 -7.75
N VAL A 139 19.10 3.04 -9.06
CA VAL A 139 20.28 2.90 -9.92
C VAL A 139 20.52 4.24 -10.62
N ASP A 140 21.66 4.84 -10.44
CA ASP A 140 22.02 6.15 -11.02
C ASP A 140 20.92 7.22 -10.81
N CYS A 141 20.42 7.34 -9.60
CA CYS A 141 19.34 8.27 -9.21
C CYS A 141 18.00 8.04 -9.92
N ARG A 142 17.77 6.87 -10.51
CA ARG A 142 16.50 6.45 -11.10
C ARG A 142 15.96 5.23 -10.40
N GLY A 143 14.66 5.19 -10.22
CA GLY A 143 13.96 4.03 -9.69
C GLY A 143 13.75 2.96 -10.77
N VAL A 144 14.15 1.74 -10.51
CA VAL A 144 13.90 0.58 -11.39
C VAL A 144 13.03 -0.39 -10.64
N ILE A 145 11.89 -0.72 -11.20
CA ILE A 145 10.97 -1.73 -10.66
C ILE A 145 11.38 -3.10 -11.19
N LEU A 146 11.41 -4.06 -10.28
CA LEU A 146 11.61 -5.46 -10.59
C LEU A 146 10.29 -6.19 -10.31
N ALA A 147 9.49 -6.39 -11.34
CA ALA A 147 8.26 -7.15 -11.28
C ALA A 147 8.58 -8.63 -11.57
N ALA A 148 8.19 -9.50 -10.64
CA ALA A 148 8.47 -10.92 -10.74
C ALA A 148 7.22 -11.76 -10.48
N ASP A 149 7.27 -13.02 -10.88
CA ASP A 149 6.37 -14.03 -10.33
C ASP A 149 6.51 -14.02 -8.79
N PRO A 150 5.40 -13.98 -8.02
CA PRO A 150 5.43 -13.93 -6.55
C PRO A 150 6.27 -15.02 -5.87
N LYS A 151 6.66 -16.05 -6.61
CA LYS A 151 7.52 -17.14 -6.14
C LYS A 151 9.01 -16.88 -6.32
N ALA A 152 9.42 -15.74 -6.89
CA ALA A 152 10.82 -15.41 -7.09
C ALA A 152 11.35 -14.59 -5.90
N GLU A 153 12.21 -15.16 -5.08
CA GLU A 153 12.91 -14.44 -4.00
C GLU A 153 13.92 -13.43 -4.56
N PHE A 154 13.50 -12.16 -4.64
CA PHE A 154 14.27 -11.08 -5.28
C PHE A 154 15.27 -10.39 -4.36
N ALA A 155 14.87 -10.15 -3.10
CA ALA A 155 15.70 -9.44 -2.13
C ALA A 155 17.14 -10.06 -2.04
N GLY A 156 17.23 -11.38 -2.08
CA GLY A 156 18.51 -12.08 -2.02
C GLY A 156 19.42 -11.87 -3.26
N ILE A 157 18.84 -11.65 -4.44
CA ILE A 157 19.62 -11.49 -5.68
C ILE A 157 20.25 -10.10 -5.75
N CYS A 158 19.54 -9.07 -5.32
CA CYS A 158 20.00 -7.69 -5.36
C CYS A 158 21.02 -7.38 -4.26
N GLN A 159 20.82 -7.91 -3.06
CA GLN A 159 21.77 -7.75 -1.95
C GLN A 159 23.13 -8.41 -2.24
N GLY A 160 23.15 -9.56 -2.91
CA GLY A 160 24.39 -10.27 -3.20
C GLY A 160 25.27 -9.64 -4.29
N LYS A 161 24.73 -8.73 -5.13
CA LYS A 161 25.45 -8.16 -6.29
C LYS A 161 25.71 -6.66 -6.23
N GLN A 162 25.34 -5.97 -5.16
CA GLN A 162 25.51 -4.50 -5.01
C GLN A 162 24.96 -3.67 -6.20
N ILE A 163 23.87 -4.11 -6.80
CA ILE A 163 23.24 -3.43 -7.95
C ILE A 163 22.29 -2.34 -7.46
N GLY A 164 22.82 -1.24 -6.92
CA GLY A 164 22.01 -0.12 -6.45
C GLY A 164 21.52 -0.27 -5.01
N LYS A 165 20.77 0.74 -4.54
CA LYS A 165 20.14 0.80 -3.21
C LYS A 165 18.71 0.29 -3.32
N ILE A 166 18.27 -0.59 -2.44
CA ILE A 166 16.86 -1.00 -2.39
C ILE A 166 16.02 0.20 -1.97
N LEU A 167 14.99 0.52 -2.74
CA LEU A 167 14.00 1.54 -2.42
C LEU A 167 12.79 0.93 -1.71
N ASN A 168 12.36 -0.25 -2.17
CA ASN A 168 11.30 -1.03 -1.54
C ASN A 168 11.38 -2.49 -2.02
N ASP A 169 11.01 -3.45 -1.18
CA ASP A 169 11.08 -4.89 -1.49
C ASP A 169 9.72 -5.59 -1.51
N SER A 170 8.62 -4.85 -1.39
CA SER A 170 7.27 -5.43 -1.34
C SER A 170 6.29 -4.69 -2.24
N ALA A 171 6.00 -3.42 -1.95
CA ALA A 171 4.98 -2.67 -2.67
C ALA A 171 5.48 -1.27 -3.03
N ASN A 172 5.36 -0.92 -4.28
CA ASN A 172 5.83 0.35 -4.82
C ASN A 172 4.67 1.21 -5.27
N ILE A 173 4.75 2.50 -5.00
CA ILE A 173 3.81 3.50 -5.50
C ILE A 173 4.43 4.16 -6.72
N ILE A 174 3.67 4.22 -7.81
CA ILE A 174 4.01 4.95 -9.02
C ILE A 174 3.05 6.13 -9.15
N GLY A 175 3.57 7.32 -9.34
CA GLY A 175 2.74 8.52 -9.52
C GLY A 175 3.37 9.51 -10.46
N ILE A 176 2.57 10.51 -10.88
CA ILE A 176 3.04 11.60 -11.73
C ILE A 176 3.42 12.78 -10.84
N TYR A 177 4.65 13.24 -10.98
CA TYR A 177 5.15 14.48 -10.37
C TYR A 177 5.86 15.31 -11.43
N LYS A 178 5.47 16.59 -11.60
CA LYS A 178 6.03 17.48 -12.63
C LYS A 178 6.09 16.84 -14.02
N GLU A 179 4.97 16.25 -14.45
CA GLU A 179 4.79 15.63 -15.77
C GLU A 179 5.68 14.41 -16.05
N ARG A 180 6.24 13.80 -15.01
CA ARG A 180 7.08 12.61 -15.11
C ARG A 180 6.61 11.53 -14.12
N LEU A 181 6.84 10.29 -14.48
CA LEU A 181 6.60 9.17 -13.58
C LEU A 181 7.69 9.12 -12.51
N TYR A 182 7.26 8.98 -11.28
CA TYR A 182 8.11 8.78 -10.11
C TYR A 182 7.71 7.51 -9.39
N LEU A 183 8.71 6.89 -8.81
CA LEU A 183 8.59 5.76 -7.91
C LEU A 183 8.78 6.27 -6.48
N TYR A 184 7.95 5.79 -5.57
CA TYR A 184 7.98 6.17 -4.16
C TYR A 184 8.14 4.93 -3.30
N GLY A 185 8.94 5.04 -2.24
CA GLY A 185 8.97 4.06 -1.17
C GLY A 185 7.69 4.04 -0.36
N THR A 186 7.45 2.93 0.35
CA THR A 186 6.28 2.74 1.21
C THR A 186 6.68 2.21 2.57
N PRO A 187 5.85 2.37 3.62
CA PRO A 187 6.08 1.73 4.91
C PRO A 187 5.98 0.19 4.87
N TRP A 188 5.25 -0.36 3.88
CA TRP A 188 4.96 -1.80 3.77
C TRP A 188 6.08 -2.52 3.02
N CYS A 189 7.18 -2.72 3.71
CA CYS A 189 8.38 -3.41 3.24
C CYS A 189 9.17 -3.93 4.44
N SER A 190 10.24 -4.70 4.18
CA SER A 190 11.14 -5.10 5.26
C SER A 190 11.78 -3.88 5.92
N PRO A 191 12.13 -3.92 7.22
CA PRO A 191 12.73 -2.78 7.93
C PRO A 191 13.99 -2.23 7.25
N GLU A 192 14.77 -3.09 6.59
CA GLU A 192 15.99 -2.74 5.89
C GLU A 192 15.74 -1.99 4.58
N ALA A 193 14.53 -2.13 4.02
CA ALA A 193 14.13 -1.52 2.76
C ALA A 193 13.29 -0.25 2.93
N VAL A 194 13.05 0.19 4.19
CA VAL A 194 12.23 1.38 4.46
C VAL A 194 12.92 2.64 3.99
N GLN A 195 12.34 3.30 2.99
CA GLN A 195 12.84 4.55 2.42
C GLN A 195 11.67 5.49 2.11
N ALA A 196 11.64 6.66 2.72
CA ALA A 196 10.68 7.73 2.39
C ALA A 196 11.18 8.58 1.21
N GLU A 197 11.88 7.97 0.28
CA GLU A 197 12.46 8.63 -0.88
C GLU A 197 11.57 8.43 -2.11
N ARG A 198 11.72 9.33 -3.07
CA ARG A 198 11.17 9.17 -4.42
C ARG A 198 12.26 9.33 -5.46
N ALA A 199 12.12 8.66 -6.58
CA ALA A 199 13.03 8.77 -7.72
C ALA A 199 12.26 8.80 -9.04
N PRO A 200 12.76 9.51 -10.07
CA PRO A 200 12.21 9.37 -11.41
C PRO A 200 12.21 7.90 -11.84
N LEU A 201 11.08 7.41 -12.37
CA LEU A 201 10.99 6.05 -12.86
C LEU A 201 11.91 5.88 -14.07
N GLY A 202 12.89 4.98 -13.95
CA GLY A 202 13.85 4.65 -15.00
C GLY A 202 13.40 3.49 -15.89
N GLY A 203 12.63 2.56 -15.32
CA GLY A 203 12.12 1.41 -16.06
C GLY A 203 11.44 0.38 -15.18
N ILE A 204 10.73 -0.54 -15.82
CA ILE A 204 10.12 -1.71 -15.20
C ILE A 204 10.72 -2.95 -15.88
N VAL A 205 11.31 -3.82 -15.09
CA VAL A 205 11.93 -5.06 -15.54
C VAL A 205 11.06 -6.22 -15.08
N PHE A 206 10.53 -6.97 -16.04
CA PHE A 206 9.80 -8.21 -15.75
C PHE A 206 10.79 -9.38 -15.70
N LEU A 207 10.78 -10.07 -14.60
CA LEU A 207 11.71 -11.15 -14.35
C LEU A 207 10.97 -12.48 -14.46
N LYS A 208 11.50 -13.35 -15.30
CA LYS A 208 11.00 -14.71 -15.50
C LYS A 208 12.12 -15.71 -15.22
N LYS A 209 11.81 -16.75 -14.47
CA LYS A 209 12.76 -17.85 -14.26
C LYS A 209 13.04 -18.54 -15.59
N SER A 210 14.32 -18.64 -15.95
CA SER A 210 14.80 -19.27 -17.18
C SER A 210 16.15 -19.93 -16.93
N ASP A 211 16.41 -21.03 -17.62
CA ASP A 211 17.70 -21.74 -17.57
C ASP A 211 18.79 -20.99 -18.34
N ALA A 212 18.41 -20.08 -19.24
CA ALA A 212 19.31 -19.22 -20.00
C ALA A 212 19.05 -17.76 -19.61
N GLY A 213 20.11 -17.09 -19.09
CA GLY A 213 20.02 -15.65 -18.82
C GLY A 213 19.92 -14.88 -20.15
N ALA A 214 18.80 -14.25 -20.39
CA ALA A 214 18.59 -13.40 -21.56
C ALA A 214 17.80 -12.15 -21.14
N VAL A 215 18.16 -11.00 -21.69
CA VAL A 215 17.40 -9.75 -21.59
C VAL A 215 16.74 -9.51 -22.95
N THR A 216 15.43 -9.38 -22.97
CA THR A 216 14.67 -9.08 -24.19
C THR A 216 13.77 -7.90 -23.94
N ASP A 217 13.58 -7.07 -24.96
CA ASP A 217 12.55 -6.02 -24.91
C ASP A 217 11.15 -6.63 -24.84
N LEU A 218 10.30 -5.99 -24.06
CA LEU A 218 8.89 -6.39 -24.01
C LEU A 218 8.24 -6.12 -25.37
N PRO A 219 7.48 -7.07 -25.95
CA PRO A 219 6.72 -6.86 -27.18
C PRO A 219 5.79 -5.66 -27.06
N GLU A 220 5.57 -4.94 -28.17
CA GLU A 220 4.86 -3.66 -28.17
C GLU A 220 3.40 -3.78 -27.72
N ASP A 221 2.73 -4.87 -28.07
CA ASP A 221 1.38 -5.21 -27.61
C ASP A 221 1.30 -5.34 -26.07
N LYS A 222 2.32 -5.90 -25.44
CA LYS A 222 2.41 -6.02 -23.98
C LYS A 222 2.80 -4.70 -23.30
N ARG A 223 3.58 -3.83 -23.99
CA ARG A 223 3.88 -2.48 -23.49
C ARG A 223 2.62 -1.61 -23.41
N GLN A 224 1.74 -1.72 -24.42
CA GLN A 224 0.47 -0.98 -24.45
C GLN A 224 -0.49 -1.41 -23.35
N LEU A 225 -0.56 -2.70 -23.02
CA LEU A 225 -1.37 -3.22 -21.92
C LEU A 225 -0.97 -2.64 -20.56
N LEU A 226 0.32 -2.38 -20.33
CA LEU A 226 0.84 -1.77 -19.11
C LEU A 226 0.56 -0.26 -18.99
N MET A 227 0.26 0.41 -20.09
CA MET A 227 -0.13 1.82 -20.11
C MET A 227 -1.64 2.04 -19.95
N LEU A 228 -2.44 0.98 -19.95
CA LEU A 228 -3.91 1.02 -19.87
C LEU A 228 -4.46 0.59 -18.50
N VAL A 229 -3.58 0.22 -17.55
CA VAL A 229 -3.97 -0.20 -16.19
C VAL A 229 -3.85 0.95 -15.21
#